data_5bb619bace44ec6d4bbd76f76705d239
#
_entry.id   5bb619bace44ec6d4bbd76f76705d239
#
_cell.length_a   1.000
_cell.length_b   1.000
_cell.length_c   1.000
_cell.angle_alpha   90.00
_cell.angle_beta   90.00
_cell.angle_gamma   90.00
#
_symmetry.space_group_name_H-M   'P 1'
#
loop_
_entity.id
_entity.type
_entity.pdbx_description
1 polymer ?
#
loop_
_entity_poly.entity_id
_entity_poly.type
_entity_poly.pdbx_seq_one_letter_code
_entity_poly.pdbx_strand_id
1 'polypeptide(L)'
;ALLRRSGLTAGNDEKFVEAGGIKLDKTAHLVTVDGRPIELSIKEFELLDYFMENQGIALSREKILNNVWNYDYFGDARTIDTHVKKLRAKIGEKGEYIKTIWGVGYKFIVE
;
A
#
# COMPACT_ATOMS: atom_id res chain seq x y z
N ALA A 1 -21.81 -18.65 -12.95
CA ALA A 1 -21.60 -18.49 -12.42
C ALA A 1 -21.31 -18.31 -12.17
N LEU A 2 -21.27 -18.52 -12.51
CA LEU A 2 -20.95 -18.46 -12.00
C LEU A 2 -20.48 -18.11 -11.81
N LEU A 3 -20.35 -18.21 -12.20
CA LEU A 3 -19.93 -18.02 -11.76
C LEU A 3 -19.56 -17.53 -11.67
N ARG A 4 -19.55 -17.52 -11.97
CA ARG A 4 -19.27 -17.22 -11.59
C ARG A 4 -18.90 -16.82 -11.39
N ARG A 5 -18.96 -16.91 -11.64
CA ARG A 5 -18.79 -16.70 -11.16
C ARG A 5 -18.24 -16.70 -10.89
N SER A 6 -18.04 -16.87 -11.09
CA SER A 6 -17.57 -16.96 -10.71
C SER A 6 -16.72 -17.06 -10.84
N GLY A 7 -16.60 -17.69 -10.63
CA GLY A 7 -15.26 -18.24 -10.61
C GLY A 7 -14.26 -17.54 -11.48
N LEU A 8 -14.70 -17.13 -12.49
CA LEU A 8 -13.97 -16.27 -13.39
C LEU A 8 -13.33 -15.09 -12.69
N THR A 9 -14.00 -14.63 -11.69
CA THR A 9 -13.60 -13.45 -10.98
C THR A 9 -12.38 -13.65 -10.10
N ALA A 10 -12.05 -14.86 -9.82
CA ALA A 10 -10.92 -15.15 -8.94
C ALA A 10 -9.62 -14.52 -9.44
N GLY A 11 -9.37 -14.59 -10.72
CA GLY A 11 -8.16 -14.00 -11.27
C GLY A 11 -8.15 -12.48 -11.18
N ASN A 12 -9.31 -11.88 -11.27
CA ASN A 12 -9.42 -10.43 -11.19
C ASN A 12 -9.20 -9.92 -9.77
N ASP A 13 -9.63 -10.69 -8.79
CA ASP A 13 -9.50 -10.29 -7.39
C ASP A 13 -8.05 -10.10 -6.98
N GLU A 14 -7.15 -10.82 -7.61
CA GLU A 14 -5.73 -10.70 -7.30
C GLU A 14 -5.12 -9.40 -7.78
N LYS A 15 -5.77 -8.74 -8.71
CA LYS A 15 -5.27 -7.51 -9.32
C LYS A 15 -5.74 -6.26 -8.60
N PHE A 16 -6.67 -6.40 -7.70
CA PHE A 16 -7.20 -5.29 -6.94
C PHE A 16 -7.01 -5.51 -5.46
N VAL A 17 -6.66 -4.45 -4.77
CA VAL A 17 -6.60 -4.45 -3.32
C VAL A 17 -7.43 -3.27 -2.86
N GLU A 18 -8.35 -3.50 -1.95
CA GLU A 18 -9.22 -2.44 -1.48
C GLU A 18 -9.35 -2.48 0.03
N ALA A 19 -9.28 -1.33 0.66
CA ALA A 19 -9.43 -1.23 2.11
C ALA A 19 -9.77 0.21 2.48
N GLY A 20 -10.85 0.38 3.25
CA GLY A 20 -11.20 1.68 3.80
C GLY A 20 -11.41 2.79 2.79
N GLY A 21 -11.88 2.45 1.60
CA GLY A 21 -12.09 3.44 0.55
C GLY A 21 -10.90 3.66 -0.36
N ILE A 22 -9.77 3.02 -0.07
CA ILE A 22 -8.59 3.07 -0.93
C ILE A 22 -8.59 1.83 -1.80
N LYS A 23 -8.50 2.04 -3.10
CA LYS A 23 -8.50 0.93 -4.07
C LYS A 23 -7.26 1.00 -4.95
N LEU A 24 -6.54 -0.11 -5.03
CA LEU A 24 -5.38 -0.24 -5.92
C LEU A 24 -5.71 -1.17 -7.06
N ASP A 25 -5.41 -0.73 -8.27
CA ASP A 25 -5.47 -1.58 -9.44
C ASP A 25 -4.03 -1.92 -9.82
N LYS A 26 -3.59 -3.11 -9.50
CA LYS A 26 -2.21 -3.53 -9.74
C LYS A 26 -1.89 -3.67 -11.22
N THR A 27 -2.87 -3.98 -12.01
CA THR A 27 -2.66 -4.15 -13.45
C THR A 27 -2.41 -2.80 -14.12
N ALA A 28 -3.21 -1.80 -13.78
CA ALA A 28 -3.11 -0.48 -14.39
C ALA A 28 -2.26 0.49 -13.59
N HIS A 29 -1.80 0.10 -12.40
CA HIS A 29 -1.07 0.98 -11.47
C HIS A 29 -1.87 2.24 -11.15
N LEU A 30 -3.15 2.05 -10.88
CA LEU A 30 -4.05 3.15 -10.54
C LEU A 30 -4.48 3.05 -9.09
N VAL A 31 -4.62 4.21 -8.46
CA VAL A 31 -5.06 4.30 -7.07
C VAL A 31 -6.23 5.26 -7.01
N THR A 32 -7.29 4.86 -6.32
CA THR A 32 -8.39 5.76 -6.04
C THR A 32 -8.63 5.81 -4.55
N VAL A 33 -9.04 6.97 -4.07
CA VAL A 33 -9.42 7.17 -2.67
C VAL A 33 -10.82 7.73 -2.68
N ASP A 34 -11.77 6.96 -2.13
CA ASP A 34 -13.19 7.31 -2.14
C ASP A 34 -13.68 7.64 -3.55
N GLY A 35 -13.21 6.87 -4.52
CA GLY A 35 -13.62 7.03 -5.91
C GLY A 35 -12.87 8.09 -6.68
N ARG A 36 -11.98 8.83 -6.04
CA ARG A 36 -11.18 9.86 -6.72
C ARG A 36 -9.79 9.34 -7.05
N PRO A 37 -9.36 9.43 -8.30
CA PRO A 37 -8.03 8.96 -8.66
C PRO A 37 -6.96 9.88 -8.07
N ILE A 38 -5.87 9.27 -7.62
CA ILE A 38 -4.71 10.01 -7.15
C ILE A 38 -3.48 9.46 -7.88
N GLU A 39 -2.44 10.28 -7.96
CA GLU A 39 -1.21 9.86 -8.61
C GLU A 39 -0.14 9.55 -7.58
N LEU A 40 0.45 8.37 -7.72
CA LEU A 40 1.56 7.95 -6.87
C LEU A 40 2.74 7.58 -7.77
N SER A 41 3.95 7.80 -7.27
CA SER A 41 5.13 7.29 -7.95
C SER A 41 5.11 5.77 -7.85
N ILE A 42 5.94 5.12 -8.64
CA ILE A 42 6.00 3.65 -8.63
C ILE A 42 6.30 3.13 -7.22
N LYS A 43 7.25 3.75 -6.54
CA LYS A 43 7.61 3.30 -5.18
C LYS A 43 6.52 3.61 -4.16
N GLU A 44 5.84 4.72 -4.30
CA GLU A 44 4.72 5.03 -3.43
C GLU A 44 3.58 4.04 -3.62
N PHE A 45 3.33 3.66 -4.87
CA PHE A 45 2.32 2.66 -5.18
C PHE A 45 2.68 1.31 -4.55
N GLU A 46 3.92 0.87 -4.75
CA GLU A 46 4.39 -0.39 -4.19
C GLU A 46 4.35 -0.39 -2.67
N LEU A 47 4.69 0.73 -2.07
CA LEU A 47 4.66 0.87 -0.62
C LEU A 47 3.24 0.75 -0.09
N LEU A 48 2.31 1.44 -0.72
CA LEU A 48 0.91 1.36 -0.31
C LEU A 48 0.35 -0.06 -0.49
N ASP A 49 0.69 -0.69 -1.61
CA ASP A 49 0.28 -2.07 -1.88
C ASP A 49 0.79 -3.00 -0.77
N TYR A 50 2.05 -2.85 -0.41
CA TYR A 50 2.65 -3.66 0.64
C TYR A 50 1.92 -3.46 1.98
N PHE A 51 1.61 -2.23 2.33
CA PHE A 51 0.86 -1.92 3.53
C PHE A 51 -0.53 -2.56 3.50
N MET A 52 -1.23 -2.42 2.38
CA MET A 52 -2.59 -2.92 2.27
C MET A 52 -2.66 -4.44 2.28
N GLU A 53 -1.62 -5.11 1.79
CA GLU A 53 -1.58 -6.56 1.83
C GLU A 53 -1.20 -7.10 3.21
N ASN A 54 -0.67 -6.24 4.07
CA ASN A 54 -0.22 -6.63 5.41
C ASN A 54 -0.93 -5.83 6.49
N GLN A 55 -2.22 -5.63 6.32
CA GLN A 55 -3.01 -4.85 7.27
C GLN A 55 -2.93 -5.43 8.68
N GLY A 56 -2.80 -4.55 9.65
CA GLY A 56 -2.79 -4.95 11.05
C GLY A 56 -1.46 -5.50 11.54
N ILE A 57 -0.46 -5.55 10.67
CA ILE A 57 0.85 -6.08 11.01
C ILE A 57 1.85 -4.94 11.14
N ALA A 58 2.57 -4.89 12.26
CA ALA A 58 3.63 -3.89 12.43
C ALA A 58 4.82 -4.31 11.57
N LEU A 59 5.19 -3.43 10.65
CA LEU A 59 6.26 -3.69 9.70
C LEU A 59 7.47 -2.84 10.05
N SER A 60 8.63 -3.49 10.21
CA SER A 60 9.86 -2.75 10.48
C SER A 60 10.30 -2.00 9.22
N ARG A 61 11.09 -0.95 9.41
CA ARG A 61 11.65 -0.21 8.28
C ARG A 61 12.50 -1.12 7.40
N GLU A 62 13.29 -2.01 8.01
CA GLU A 62 14.09 -2.96 7.24
C GLU A 62 13.23 -3.89 6.41
N LYS A 63 12.15 -4.38 6.98
CA LYS A 63 11.25 -5.28 6.27
C LYS A 63 10.62 -4.57 5.07
N ILE A 64 10.19 -3.34 5.27
CA ILE A 64 9.62 -2.53 4.18
C ILE A 64 10.68 -2.30 3.11
N LEU A 65 11.88 -1.93 3.52
CA LEU A 65 12.98 -1.68 2.60
C LEU A 65 13.28 -2.90 1.76
N ASN A 66 13.38 -4.07 2.38
CA ASN A 66 13.72 -5.30 1.67
C ASN A 66 12.63 -5.75 0.71
N ASN A 67 11.37 -5.48 1.04
CA ASN A 67 10.25 -5.97 0.23
C ASN A 67 9.80 -4.99 -0.84
N VAL A 68 10.04 -3.71 -0.64
CA VAL A 68 9.62 -2.69 -1.61
C VAL A 68 10.79 -2.22 -2.46
N TRP A 69 11.97 -2.07 -1.87
CA TRP A 69 13.16 -1.55 -2.56
C TRP A 69 14.14 -2.61 -3.05
N ASN A 70 14.06 -3.84 -2.56
CA ASN A 70 14.97 -4.93 -2.92
C ASN A 70 16.31 -4.88 -2.23
N TYR A 71 17.07 -5.94 -2.46
CA TYR A 71 18.40 -6.11 -1.88
C TYR A 71 19.45 -5.18 -2.46
N ASP A 72 19.22 -4.67 -3.66
CA ASP A 72 20.19 -3.84 -4.34
C ASP A 72 20.18 -2.39 -3.89
N TYR A 73 19.25 -2.04 -3.04
CA TYR A 73 19.15 -0.69 -2.57
C TYR A 73 20.04 -0.47 -1.35
N PHE A 74 20.96 0.46 -1.46
CA PHE A 74 21.92 0.78 -0.39
C PHE A 74 21.56 2.05 0.38
N GLY A 75 20.35 2.51 0.23
CA GLY A 75 19.92 3.71 0.91
C GLY A 75 19.64 3.51 2.38
N ASP A 76 19.46 4.61 3.06
CA ASP A 76 19.15 4.64 4.48
C ASP A 76 17.66 4.33 4.70
N ALA A 77 17.36 3.70 5.83
CA ALA A 77 15.98 3.45 6.21
C ALA A 77 15.15 4.72 6.33
N ARG A 78 15.79 5.87 6.46
CA ARG A 78 15.09 7.16 6.47
C ARG A 78 14.36 7.45 5.17
N THR A 79 14.76 6.79 4.08
CA THR A 79 14.05 6.87 2.81
C THR A 79 12.61 6.44 2.97
N ILE A 80 12.38 5.42 3.80
CA ILE A 80 11.04 4.93 4.10
C ILE A 80 10.19 6.05 4.71
N ASP A 81 10.75 6.76 5.68
CA ASP A 81 10.02 7.82 6.37
C ASP A 81 9.60 8.90 5.39
N THR A 82 10.49 9.27 4.48
CA THR A 82 10.19 10.29 3.47
C THR A 82 9.07 9.83 2.54
N HIS A 83 9.12 8.59 2.08
CA HIS A 83 8.10 8.07 1.19
C HIS A 83 6.76 7.91 1.90
N VAL A 84 6.77 7.49 3.16
CA VAL A 84 5.55 7.38 3.95
C VAL A 84 4.91 8.76 4.12
N LYS A 85 5.72 9.76 4.41
CA LYS A 85 5.21 11.12 4.58
C LYS A 85 4.54 11.61 3.30
N LYS A 86 5.18 11.40 2.16
CA LYS A 86 4.60 11.82 0.88
C LYS A 86 3.34 11.02 0.56
N LEU A 87 3.37 9.73 0.84
CA LEU A 87 2.21 8.87 0.60
C LEU A 87 1.01 9.32 1.43
N ARG A 88 1.24 9.59 2.71
CA ARG A 88 0.16 10.09 3.58
C ARG A 88 -0.45 11.37 3.04
N ALA A 89 0.40 12.28 2.59
CA ALA A 89 -0.08 13.56 2.07
C ALA A 89 -0.93 13.37 0.81
N LYS A 90 -0.53 12.47 -0.07
CA LYS A 90 -1.26 12.23 -1.30
C LYS A 90 -2.59 11.53 -1.08
N ILE A 91 -2.64 10.63 -0.09
CA ILE A 91 -3.87 9.93 0.26
C ILE A 91 -4.85 10.88 0.97
N GLY A 92 -4.32 11.88 1.66
CA GLY A 92 -5.16 12.82 2.39
C GLY A 92 -5.66 12.25 3.70
N GLU A 93 -6.97 12.34 3.93
CA GLU A 93 -7.56 11.87 5.18
C GLU A 93 -7.29 10.40 5.46
N LYS A 94 -7.27 9.58 4.42
CA LYS A 94 -7.03 8.14 4.58
C LYS A 94 -5.58 7.85 4.93
N GLY A 95 -4.71 8.83 4.83
CA GLY A 95 -3.32 8.68 5.25
C GLY A 95 -3.18 8.33 6.72
N GLU A 96 -4.20 8.60 7.51
CA GLU A 96 -4.21 8.25 8.92
C GLU A 96 -4.20 6.74 9.16
N TYR A 97 -4.56 5.96 8.15
CA TYR A 97 -4.52 4.51 8.26
C TYR A 97 -3.09 4.00 8.39
N ILE A 98 -2.11 4.78 7.92
CA ILE A 98 -0.71 4.42 8.06
C ILE A 98 -0.22 4.99 9.38
N LYS A 99 -0.09 4.11 10.37
CA LYS A 99 0.31 4.52 11.72
C LYS A 99 1.80 4.34 11.92
N THR A 100 2.40 5.26 12.65
CA THR A 100 3.79 5.14 13.06
C THR A 100 3.84 4.31 14.33
N ILE A 101 4.66 3.26 14.33
CA ILE A 101 4.85 2.42 15.50
C ILE A 101 6.26 2.73 16.02
N TRP A 102 6.34 3.50 17.07
CA TRP A 102 7.61 3.96 17.60
C TRP A 102 8.51 2.79 17.99
N GLY A 103 9.74 2.84 17.51
CA GLY A 103 10.70 1.79 17.78
C GLY A 103 10.58 0.57 16.88
N VAL A 104 9.58 0.53 16.01
CA VAL A 104 9.37 -0.61 15.10
C VAL A 104 9.35 -0.15 13.64
N GLY A 105 8.39 0.68 13.27
CA GLY A 105 8.21 1.13 11.90
C GLY A 105 6.81 1.63 11.68
N TYR A 106 6.05 0.93 10.82
CA TYR A 106 4.72 1.38 10.42
C TYR A 106 3.72 0.25 10.41
N LYS A 107 2.45 0.60 10.47
CA LYS A 107 1.37 -0.37 10.49
C LYS A 107 0.17 0.25 9.77
N PHE A 108 -0.45 -0.52 8.89
CA PHE A 108 -1.63 -0.06 8.16
C PHE A 108 -2.87 -0.63 8.83
N ILE A 109 -3.74 0.25 9.30
CA ILE A 109 -4.98 -0.16 9.97
C ILE A 109 -6.11 0.70 9.45
N VAL A 110 -7.13 0.04 8.92
CA VAL A 110 -8.36 0.73 8.51
C VAL A 110 -9.23 0.92 9.74
N GLU A 111 -9.62 2.15 9.98
CA GLU A 111 -10.46 2.48 11.14
C GLU A 111 -11.87 2.84 10.77
#